data_f677a09cc47bd92f785aa84fc9407db9
#
_entry.id   f677a09cc47bd92f785aa84fc9407db9
#
_cell.length_a   1.000
_cell.length_b   1.000
_cell.length_c   1.000
_cell.angle_alpha   90.00
_cell.angle_beta   90.00
_cell.angle_gamma   90.00
#
_symmetry.space_group_name_H-M   'P 1'
#
loop_
_entity.id
_entity.type
_entity.pdbx_description
1 polymer ?
#
loop_
_entity_poly.entity_id
_entity_poly.type
_entity_poly.pdbx_seq_one_letter_code
_entity_poly.pdbx_strand_id
1 'polypeptide(L)'
;MAKTQIATLLTIIFLTSSSIFLVDGSISYNKEKRITHMHFYLHEQMAGANATETAVAFGGNNSVNPNIPFGLTTVFDYLLTETHESSSEKVGKSQGLLALSSQNVNSITMAMAFVFSQGKYNGSSVSILGQNNLSLQVRELPIVGGTGLFRFARGYCKTSYYAKYPSSNYYIFEWDLYIYHDY
;
A
#
# COMPACT_ATOMS: atom_id res chain seq x y z
N MET A 1 36.69 -53.67 -26.16
CA MET A 1 35.34 -53.93 -25.56
C MET A 1 35.11 -53.19 -24.23
N ALA A 2 36.05 -53.17 -23.28
CA ALA A 2 35.84 -52.50 -21.97
C ALA A 2 35.57 -50.99 -22.06
N LYS A 3 36.23 -50.21 -22.94
CA LYS A 3 36.02 -48.76 -23.11
C LYS A 3 34.65 -48.39 -23.64
N THR A 4 34.06 -49.25 -24.49
CA THR A 4 32.72 -49.02 -25.06
C THR A 4 31.62 -49.28 -24.01
N GLN A 5 31.80 -50.24 -23.14
CA GLN A 5 30.86 -50.55 -22.04
C GLN A 5 30.85 -49.44 -20.98
N ILE A 6 32.01 -48.86 -20.65
CA ILE A 6 32.11 -47.73 -19.70
C ILE A 6 31.42 -46.50 -20.24
N ALA A 7 31.59 -46.18 -21.53
CA ALA A 7 30.90 -45.06 -22.15
C ALA A 7 29.37 -45.22 -22.16
N THR A 8 28.89 -46.43 -22.44
CA THR A 8 27.45 -46.73 -22.43
C THR A 8 26.85 -46.63 -21.01
N LEU A 9 27.61 -47.12 -19.99
CA LEU A 9 27.17 -47.04 -18.59
C LEU A 9 27.10 -45.57 -18.09
N LEU A 10 28.08 -44.73 -18.44
CA LEU A 10 28.09 -43.30 -18.12
C LEU A 10 26.95 -42.55 -18.82
N THR A 11 26.60 -42.89 -20.06
CA THR A 11 25.47 -42.29 -20.78
C THR A 11 24.13 -42.67 -20.13
N ILE A 12 23.97 -43.89 -19.68
CA ILE A 12 22.77 -44.34 -18.97
C ILE A 12 22.62 -43.63 -17.61
N ILE A 13 23.72 -43.46 -16.86
CA ILE A 13 23.71 -42.74 -15.57
C ILE A 13 23.35 -41.26 -15.78
N PHE A 14 23.82 -40.64 -16.85
CA PHE A 14 23.48 -39.23 -17.16
C PHE A 14 22.02 -39.05 -17.62
N LEU A 15 21.44 -40.04 -18.33
CA LEU A 15 20.06 -40.04 -18.75
C LEU A 15 19.09 -40.33 -17.60
N THR A 16 19.49 -41.09 -16.60
CA THR A 16 18.66 -41.37 -15.42
C THR A 16 18.69 -40.27 -14.36
N SER A 17 19.75 -39.40 -14.36
CA SER A 17 19.83 -38.26 -13.46
C SER A 17 19.07 -37.02 -13.92
N SER A 18 18.66 -36.97 -15.18
CA SER A 18 17.87 -35.83 -15.74
C SER A 18 16.34 -35.98 -15.59
N SER A 19 15.84 -37.04 -14.98
CA SER A 19 14.43 -37.23 -14.67
C SER A 19 14.05 -36.73 -13.28
N ILE A 20 14.79 -35.79 -12.75
CA ILE A 20 14.58 -35.30 -11.39
C ILE A 20 14.00 -33.86 -11.42
N PHE A 21 12.83 -33.79 -10.83
CA PHE A 21 12.11 -32.55 -10.44
C PHE A 21 11.45 -31.70 -11.53
N LEU A 22 10.57 -32.33 -12.29
CA LEU A 22 9.32 -31.59 -12.53
C LEU A 22 8.51 -31.66 -11.23
N VAL A 23 8.81 -30.77 -10.29
CA VAL A 23 7.82 -30.40 -9.30
C VAL A 23 6.75 -29.65 -10.09
N ASP A 24 5.71 -30.39 -10.43
CA ASP A 24 4.48 -29.79 -10.93
C ASP A 24 3.90 -28.93 -9.80
N GLY A 25 4.36 -27.68 -9.78
CA GLY A 25 3.86 -26.63 -8.88
C GLY A 25 2.51 -26.08 -9.31
N SER A 26 1.76 -26.80 -10.11
CA SER A 26 0.37 -26.47 -10.44
C SER A 26 -0.53 -26.77 -9.24
N ILE A 27 -0.33 -26.03 -8.14
CA ILE A 27 -1.40 -25.84 -7.18
C ILE A 27 -2.42 -24.94 -7.87
N SER A 28 -3.38 -25.55 -8.56
CA SER A 28 -4.58 -24.89 -9.04
C SER A 28 -5.39 -24.43 -7.82
N TYR A 29 -5.05 -23.27 -7.29
CA TYR A 29 -5.78 -22.66 -6.21
C TYR A 29 -7.01 -21.97 -6.81
N ASN A 30 -8.09 -22.73 -6.93
CA ASN A 30 -9.38 -22.21 -7.40
C ASN A 30 -10.08 -21.46 -6.25
N LYS A 31 -9.49 -20.33 -5.83
CA LYS A 31 -10.14 -19.43 -4.87
C LYS A 31 -11.15 -18.56 -5.57
N GLU A 32 -12.34 -18.46 -4.98
CA GLU A 32 -13.31 -17.46 -5.40
C GLU A 32 -12.72 -16.06 -5.22
N LYS A 33 -12.70 -15.32 -6.31
CA LYS A 33 -12.22 -13.95 -6.33
C LYS A 33 -13.34 -13.03 -5.84
N ARG A 34 -13.03 -12.15 -4.90
CA ARG A 34 -14.01 -11.20 -4.35
C ARG A 34 -13.56 -9.77 -4.54
N ILE A 35 -14.54 -8.90 -4.71
CA ILE A 35 -14.35 -7.45 -4.60
C ILE A 35 -14.96 -7.04 -3.27
N THR A 36 -14.12 -6.46 -2.41
CA THR A 36 -14.56 -5.82 -1.16
C THR A 36 -14.50 -4.31 -1.36
N HIS A 37 -15.62 -3.64 -1.14
CA HIS A 37 -15.67 -2.18 -1.02
C HIS A 37 -15.62 -1.81 0.45
N MET A 38 -14.74 -0.85 0.79
CA MET A 38 -14.63 -0.27 2.12
C MET A 38 -14.66 1.25 2.01
N HIS A 39 -15.39 1.87 2.91
CA HIS A 39 -15.50 3.31 3.04
C HIS A 39 -15.18 3.72 4.47
N PHE A 40 -14.34 4.73 4.66
CA PHE A 40 -13.97 5.27 5.97
C PHE A 40 -13.34 6.67 5.85
N TYR A 41 -13.14 7.30 7.01
CA TYR A 41 -12.54 8.62 7.13
C TYR A 41 -11.17 8.54 7.80
N LEU A 42 -10.22 9.31 7.29
CA LEU A 42 -8.85 9.43 7.81
C LEU A 42 -8.68 10.81 8.43
N HIS A 43 -8.13 10.84 9.63
CA HIS A 43 -7.91 12.04 10.43
C HIS A 43 -6.42 12.38 10.50
N GLU A 44 -6.06 13.50 9.90
CA GLU A 44 -4.70 14.03 9.84
C GLU A 44 -4.59 15.26 10.75
N GLN A 45 -3.68 15.22 11.72
CA GLN A 45 -3.27 16.36 12.54
C GLN A 45 -1.82 16.69 12.21
N MET A 46 -1.58 17.71 11.39
CA MET A 46 -0.25 18.03 10.87
C MET A 46 0.68 18.66 11.91
N ALA A 47 0.14 19.34 12.93
CA ALA A 47 0.95 20.06 13.91
C ALA A 47 0.25 20.15 15.27
N GLY A 48 1.03 20.53 16.30
CA GLY A 48 0.57 20.67 17.69
C GLY A 48 0.93 19.46 18.55
N ALA A 49 0.46 19.47 19.80
CA ALA A 49 0.79 18.41 20.78
C ALA A 49 0.29 17.02 20.38
N ASN A 50 -0.76 16.97 19.56
CA ASN A 50 -1.38 15.72 19.08
C ASN A 50 -1.06 15.47 17.60
N ALA A 51 0.04 16.00 17.07
CA ALA A 51 0.43 15.77 15.68
C ALA A 51 0.54 14.26 15.39
N THR A 52 -0.04 13.84 14.30
CA THR A 52 -0.05 12.44 13.85
C THR A 52 0.94 12.19 12.71
N GLU A 53 1.76 13.20 12.42
CA GLU A 53 2.84 13.12 11.44
C GLU A 53 4.06 13.92 11.89
N THR A 54 5.21 13.58 11.33
CA THR A 54 6.47 14.31 11.55
C THR A 54 7.35 14.27 10.32
N ALA A 55 7.96 15.41 9.98
CA ALA A 55 8.94 15.49 8.92
C ALA A 55 10.25 14.80 9.35
N VAL A 56 10.75 13.91 8.50
CA VAL A 56 11.98 13.14 8.73
C VAL A 56 13.10 13.54 7.79
N ALA A 57 12.78 14.20 6.67
CA ALA A 57 13.75 14.79 5.76
C ALA A 57 13.19 16.06 5.15
N PHE A 58 14.07 17.02 4.91
CA PHE A 58 13.75 18.26 4.20
C PHE A 58 14.56 18.27 2.90
N GLY A 59 13.91 18.52 1.77
CA GLY A 59 14.58 18.74 0.49
C GLY A 59 15.41 20.02 0.55
N GLY A 60 16.49 20.03 -0.21
CA GLY A 60 17.27 21.26 -0.41
C GLY A 60 16.49 22.29 -1.25
N ASN A 61 17.09 23.47 -1.47
CA ASN A 61 16.49 24.58 -2.25
C ASN A 61 16.39 24.29 -3.77
N ASN A 62 16.22 23.05 -4.16
CA ASN A 62 16.19 22.60 -5.57
C ASN A 62 14.78 22.57 -6.16
N SER A 63 13.80 23.14 -5.49
CA SER A 63 12.42 23.21 -6.03
C SER A 63 12.36 24.27 -7.14
N VAL A 64 11.87 23.87 -8.30
CA VAL A 64 11.58 24.81 -9.41
C VAL A 64 10.44 25.75 -9.01
N ASN A 65 9.51 25.29 -8.20
CA ASN A 65 8.44 26.10 -7.63
C ASN A 65 8.73 26.31 -6.13
N PRO A 66 8.98 27.55 -5.69
CA PRO A 66 9.29 27.85 -4.28
C PRO A 66 8.15 27.53 -3.30
N ASN A 67 6.94 27.34 -3.79
CA ASN A 67 5.78 26.97 -2.97
C ASN A 67 5.63 25.45 -2.77
N ILE A 68 6.48 24.64 -3.43
CA ILE A 68 6.48 23.18 -3.29
C ILE A 68 7.77 22.77 -2.57
N PRO A 69 7.72 22.30 -1.33
CA PRO A 69 8.90 21.86 -0.60
C PRO A 69 9.36 20.48 -1.11
N PHE A 70 9.86 20.44 -2.35
CA PHE A 70 10.34 19.22 -3.00
C PHE A 70 11.38 18.49 -2.14
N GLY A 71 11.17 17.19 -1.92
CA GLY A 71 12.01 16.35 -1.07
C GLY A 71 11.61 16.33 0.40
N LEU A 72 10.62 17.15 0.83
CA LEU A 72 10.04 16.99 2.16
C LEU A 72 9.46 15.58 2.28
N THR A 73 9.92 14.85 3.28
CA THR A 73 9.45 13.50 3.59
C THR A 73 8.90 13.45 5.01
N THR A 74 7.72 12.88 5.16
CA THR A 74 6.97 12.82 6.42
C THR A 74 6.60 11.36 6.71
N VAL A 75 6.70 10.93 7.97
CA VAL A 75 6.11 9.69 8.47
C VAL A 75 4.86 10.02 9.26
N PHE A 76 3.88 9.11 9.25
CA PHE A 76 2.59 9.36 9.86
C PHE A 76 1.94 8.11 10.46
N ASP A 77 1.00 8.36 11.40
CA ASP A 77 0.15 7.36 12.05
C ASP A 77 -1.25 7.97 12.27
N TYR A 78 -2.11 7.88 11.25
CA TYR A 78 -3.43 8.50 11.24
C TYR A 78 -4.51 7.57 11.76
N LEU A 79 -5.52 8.14 12.43
CA LEU A 79 -6.71 7.43 12.85
C LEU A 79 -7.66 7.20 11.66
N LEU A 80 -8.28 6.01 11.60
CA LEU A 80 -9.37 5.69 10.69
C LEU A 80 -10.66 5.44 11.46
N THR A 81 -11.76 6.04 11.00
CA THR A 81 -13.09 5.96 11.64
C THR A 81 -14.19 5.69 10.61
N GLU A 82 -15.32 5.15 11.07
CA GLU A 82 -16.48 4.84 10.21
C GLU A 82 -17.16 6.10 9.65
N THR A 83 -17.23 7.16 10.47
CA THR A 83 -17.79 8.44 10.05
C THR A 83 -16.75 9.54 10.15
N HIS A 84 -17.07 10.73 9.65
CA HIS A 84 -16.19 11.90 9.73
C HIS A 84 -15.94 12.42 11.16
N GLU A 85 -16.67 11.93 12.14
CA GLU A 85 -16.45 12.24 13.54
C GLU A 85 -15.27 11.43 14.08
N SER A 86 -14.24 12.08 14.62
CA SER A 86 -13.08 11.40 15.21
C SER A 86 -13.40 10.54 16.43
N SER A 87 -14.57 10.76 17.04
CA SER A 87 -15.11 9.98 18.16
C SER A 87 -15.96 8.78 17.72
N SER A 88 -16.21 8.62 16.41
CA SER A 88 -16.99 7.48 15.91
C SER A 88 -16.22 6.17 15.99
N GLU A 89 -16.84 5.08 15.60
CA GLU A 89 -16.24 3.75 15.69
C GLU A 89 -14.92 3.69 14.90
N LYS A 90 -13.91 3.17 15.58
CA LYS A 90 -12.57 3.07 15.01
C LYS A 90 -12.53 1.91 14.02
N VAL A 91 -12.06 2.18 12.81
CA VAL A 91 -11.79 1.18 11.77
C VAL A 91 -10.37 0.62 11.91
N GLY A 92 -9.41 1.50 12.22
CA GLY A 92 -8.00 1.13 12.33
C GLY A 92 -7.09 2.33 12.29
N LYS A 93 -5.94 2.15 11.64
CA LYS A 93 -4.93 3.19 11.45
C LYS A 93 -4.39 3.18 10.02
N SER A 94 -3.97 4.34 9.55
CA SER A 94 -3.15 4.48 8.35
C SER A 94 -1.73 4.86 8.77
N GLN A 95 -0.77 4.02 8.41
CA GLN A 95 0.63 4.20 8.79
C GLN A 95 1.53 4.15 7.56
N GLY A 96 2.54 5.03 7.51
CA GLY A 96 3.43 5.07 6.37
C GLY A 96 4.28 6.31 6.28
N LEU A 97 4.69 6.57 5.06
CA LEU A 97 5.44 7.77 4.70
C LEU A 97 4.90 8.38 3.41
N LEU A 98 5.11 9.66 3.28
CA LEU A 98 4.89 10.42 2.05
C LEU A 98 6.12 11.28 1.75
N ALA A 99 6.36 11.55 0.47
CA ALA A 99 7.40 12.46 0.04
C ALA A 99 6.88 13.38 -1.05
N LEU A 100 7.14 14.70 -0.96
CA LEU A 100 6.90 15.63 -2.05
C LEU A 100 7.91 15.36 -3.17
N SER A 101 7.50 14.62 -4.17
CA SER A 101 8.34 14.02 -5.21
C SER A 101 8.23 14.68 -6.57
N SER A 102 7.49 15.78 -6.68
CA SER A 102 7.39 16.57 -7.91
C SER A 102 7.93 17.99 -7.69
N GLN A 103 8.70 18.48 -8.64
CA GLN A 103 9.24 19.85 -8.63
C GLN A 103 8.25 20.90 -9.13
N ASN A 104 7.27 20.50 -9.94
CA ASN A 104 6.39 21.42 -10.66
C ASN A 104 4.92 21.33 -10.23
N VAL A 105 4.48 20.18 -9.77
CA VAL A 105 3.11 19.89 -9.39
C VAL A 105 3.07 19.56 -7.90
N ASN A 106 2.04 20.04 -7.19
CA ASN A 106 1.85 19.64 -5.80
C ASN A 106 1.40 18.17 -5.72
N SER A 107 2.39 17.29 -5.75
CA SER A 107 2.21 15.83 -5.79
C SER A 107 3.18 15.13 -4.86
N ILE A 108 2.66 14.12 -4.18
CA ILE A 108 3.39 13.30 -3.23
C ILE A 108 3.44 11.85 -3.70
N THR A 109 4.55 11.19 -3.43
CA THR A 109 4.61 9.72 -3.45
C THR A 109 4.22 9.23 -2.06
N MET A 110 3.25 8.32 -2.00
CA MET A 110 2.79 7.69 -0.76
C MET A 110 3.17 6.22 -0.75
N ALA A 111 3.73 5.76 0.38
CA ALA A 111 3.91 4.36 0.71
C ALA A 111 3.28 4.13 2.08
N MET A 112 2.10 3.50 2.12
CA MET A 112 1.33 3.38 3.34
C MET A 112 0.54 2.08 3.42
N ALA A 113 0.10 1.75 4.64
CA ALA A 113 -0.82 0.65 4.90
C ALA A 113 -2.03 1.14 5.70
N PHE A 114 -3.21 0.68 5.32
CA PHE A 114 -4.39 0.69 6.17
C PHE A 114 -4.38 -0.58 7.00
N VAL A 115 -4.24 -0.45 8.30
CA VAL A 115 -4.20 -1.56 9.27
C VAL A 115 -5.52 -1.58 10.01
N PHE A 116 -6.31 -2.61 9.77
CA PHE A 116 -7.65 -2.75 10.36
C PHE A 116 -7.57 -3.38 11.75
N SER A 117 -8.26 -2.79 12.71
CA SER A 117 -8.23 -3.23 14.11
C SER A 117 -9.61 -3.60 14.66
N GLN A 118 -10.65 -3.62 13.82
CA GLN A 118 -12.02 -3.91 14.20
C GLN A 118 -12.75 -4.80 13.19
N GLY A 119 -13.84 -5.40 13.63
CA GLY A 119 -14.74 -6.19 12.81
C GLY A 119 -14.07 -7.41 12.16
N LYS A 120 -14.64 -7.85 11.05
CA LYS A 120 -14.17 -9.05 10.32
C LYS A 120 -12.79 -8.93 9.71
N TYR A 121 -12.29 -7.72 9.54
CA TYR A 121 -10.97 -7.45 8.93
C TYR A 121 -9.86 -7.21 9.97
N ASN A 122 -10.18 -7.36 11.27
CA ASN A 122 -9.21 -7.17 12.34
C ASN A 122 -7.94 -8.00 12.09
N GLY A 123 -6.76 -7.36 12.24
CA GLY A 123 -5.45 -7.98 12.00
C GLY A 123 -5.04 -8.07 10.53
N SER A 124 -5.88 -7.60 9.61
CA SER A 124 -5.56 -7.52 8.17
C SER A 124 -5.12 -6.12 7.78
N SER A 125 -4.39 -6.00 6.67
CA SER A 125 -3.98 -4.71 6.13
C SER A 125 -4.07 -4.66 4.61
N VAL A 126 -4.15 -3.43 4.08
CA VAL A 126 -4.09 -3.12 2.65
C VAL A 126 -2.98 -2.11 2.42
N SER A 127 -2.10 -2.37 1.45
CA SER A 127 -0.94 -1.53 1.13
C SER A 127 -1.18 -0.70 -0.12
N ILE A 128 -0.85 0.58 -0.02
CA ILE A 128 -0.92 1.58 -1.08
C ILE A 128 0.50 2.05 -1.40
N LEU A 129 0.83 2.10 -2.68
CA LEU A 129 2.06 2.70 -3.18
C LEU A 129 1.77 3.44 -4.48
N GLY A 130 1.85 4.76 -4.48
CA GLY A 130 1.53 5.52 -5.68
C GLY A 130 1.75 7.00 -5.54
N GLN A 131 1.53 7.69 -6.65
CA GLN A 131 1.58 9.14 -6.73
C GLN A 131 0.19 9.72 -6.43
N ASN A 132 0.14 10.70 -5.55
CA ASN A 132 -1.06 11.41 -5.15
C ASN A 132 -0.93 12.89 -5.57
N ASN A 133 -1.66 13.31 -6.60
CA ASN A 133 -1.69 14.70 -7.05
C ASN A 133 -2.68 15.50 -6.21
N LEU A 134 -2.16 16.30 -5.28
CA LEU A 134 -2.97 17.09 -4.34
C LEU A 134 -3.76 18.24 -5.00
N SER A 135 -3.52 18.53 -6.27
CA SER A 135 -4.27 19.54 -7.04
C SER A 135 -5.61 18.99 -7.55
N LEU A 136 -5.81 17.68 -7.52
CA LEU A 136 -7.07 17.05 -7.93
C LEU A 136 -8.06 16.99 -6.78
N GLN A 137 -9.35 17.17 -7.08
CA GLN A 137 -10.41 17.06 -6.10
C GLN A 137 -10.58 15.61 -5.63
N VAL A 138 -10.65 14.66 -6.57
CA VAL A 138 -10.68 13.22 -6.30
C VAL A 138 -9.40 12.63 -6.85
N ARG A 139 -8.73 11.82 -6.05
CA ARG A 139 -7.43 11.23 -6.34
C ARG A 139 -7.53 9.71 -6.26
N GLU A 140 -6.93 9.03 -7.21
CA GLU A 140 -6.90 7.58 -7.26
C GLU A 140 -5.48 7.08 -7.03
N LEU A 141 -5.35 6.03 -6.20
CA LEU A 141 -4.09 5.34 -5.94
C LEU A 141 -4.27 3.82 -6.06
N PRO A 142 -3.24 3.10 -6.51
CA PRO A 142 -3.30 1.65 -6.62
C PRO A 142 -3.17 0.97 -5.25
N ILE A 143 -3.91 -0.12 -5.07
CA ILE A 143 -3.69 -1.10 -4.02
C ILE A 143 -2.69 -2.11 -4.55
N VAL A 144 -1.53 -2.21 -3.91
CA VAL A 144 -0.40 -3.04 -4.38
C VAL A 144 -0.27 -4.37 -3.64
N GLY A 145 -1.02 -4.55 -2.55
CA GLY A 145 -0.99 -5.76 -1.75
C GLY A 145 -1.78 -5.66 -0.46
N GLY A 146 -1.65 -6.67 0.38
CA GLY A 146 -2.25 -6.70 1.70
C GLY A 146 -1.82 -7.93 2.50
N THR A 147 -2.26 -7.99 3.76
CA THR A 147 -2.00 -9.09 4.68
C THR A 147 -3.30 -9.66 5.25
N GLY A 148 -3.22 -10.78 5.94
CA GLY A 148 -4.38 -11.42 6.53
C GLY A 148 -5.40 -11.83 5.47
N LEU A 149 -6.63 -11.38 5.61
CA LEU A 149 -7.71 -11.63 4.64
C LEU A 149 -7.48 -10.95 3.28
N PHE A 150 -6.59 -9.96 3.22
CA PHE A 150 -6.23 -9.25 2.00
C PHE A 150 -4.89 -9.71 1.40
N ARG A 151 -4.42 -10.90 1.73
CA ARG A 151 -3.24 -11.49 1.08
C ARG A 151 -3.49 -11.59 -0.43
N PHE A 152 -2.49 -11.17 -1.23
CA PHE A 152 -2.57 -11.05 -2.69
C PHE A 152 -3.57 -10.01 -3.20
N ALA A 153 -4.08 -9.13 -2.34
CA ALA A 153 -4.98 -8.07 -2.74
C ALA A 153 -4.38 -7.17 -3.82
N ARG A 154 -5.25 -6.69 -4.70
CA ARG A 154 -5.00 -5.67 -5.72
C ARG A 154 -6.24 -4.78 -5.81
N GLY A 155 -6.11 -3.69 -6.52
CA GLY A 155 -7.26 -2.82 -6.75
C GLY A 155 -6.85 -1.37 -6.77
N TYR A 156 -7.77 -0.53 -6.38
CA TYR A 156 -7.55 0.92 -6.28
C TYR A 156 -8.33 1.51 -5.12
N CYS A 157 -7.92 2.68 -4.71
CA CYS A 157 -8.68 3.50 -3.77
C CYS A 157 -8.87 4.90 -4.34
N LYS A 158 -9.94 5.55 -3.92
CA LYS A 158 -10.22 6.96 -4.18
C LYS A 158 -10.19 7.73 -2.88
N THR A 159 -9.67 8.95 -2.94
CA THR A 159 -9.67 9.85 -1.79
C THR A 159 -9.98 11.28 -2.19
N SER A 160 -10.63 11.98 -1.32
CA SER A 160 -10.92 13.42 -1.40
C SER A 160 -10.85 14.08 -0.04
N TYR A 161 -10.77 15.39 -0.01
CA TYR A 161 -10.98 16.13 1.23
C TYR A 161 -12.46 16.10 1.61
N TYR A 162 -12.78 15.59 2.78
CA TYR A 162 -14.09 15.76 3.40
C TYR A 162 -14.19 17.13 4.07
N ALA A 163 -13.21 17.46 4.94
CA ALA A 163 -13.16 18.75 5.63
C ALA A 163 -11.71 19.22 5.82
N LYS A 164 -11.54 20.54 5.85
CA LYS A 164 -10.25 21.21 6.09
C LYS A 164 -10.41 22.24 7.17
N TYR A 165 -9.59 22.16 8.21
CA TYR A 165 -9.52 23.09 9.32
C TYR A 165 -8.10 23.67 9.43
N PRO A 166 -7.68 24.58 8.50
CA PRO A 166 -6.29 25.03 8.42
C PRO A 166 -5.80 25.75 9.69
N SER A 167 -6.69 26.45 10.40
CA SER A 167 -6.36 27.14 11.65
C SER A 167 -5.93 26.22 12.79
N SER A 168 -6.37 24.93 12.75
CA SER A 168 -5.98 23.89 13.70
C SER A 168 -5.03 22.87 13.10
N ASN A 169 -4.61 23.02 11.83
CA ASN A 169 -3.81 22.05 11.08
C ASN A 169 -4.45 20.64 11.07
N TYR A 170 -5.77 20.59 10.99
CA TYR A 170 -6.54 19.36 11.03
C TYR A 170 -7.30 19.16 9.71
N TYR A 171 -7.20 17.95 9.16
CA TYR A 171 -7.81 17.61 7.88
C TYR A 171 -8.49 16.25 7.98
N ILE A 172 -9.63 16.11 7.34
CA ILE A 172 -10.38 14.87 7.23
C ILE A 172 -10.45 14.48 5.77
N PHE A 173 -10.03 13.26 5.47
CA PHE A 173 -10.09 12.68 4.14
C PHE A 173 -11.10 11.55 4.12
N GLU A 174 -11.89 11.51 3.07
CA GLU A 174 -12.76 10.40 2.73
C GLU A 174 -12.00 9.42 1.85
N TRP A 175 -12.16 8.13 2.12
CA TRP A 175 -11.51 7.05 1.40
C TRP A 175 -12.49 5.96 1.00
N ASP A 176 -12.47 5.59 -0.29
CA ASP A 176 -13.15 4.45 -0.86
C ASP A 176 -12.13 3.46 -1.41
N LEU A 177 -12.12 2.23 -0.90
CA LEU A 177 -11.25 1.16 -1.32
C LEU A 177 -12.03 0.11 -2.10
N TYR A 178 -11.57 -0.24 -3.28
CA TYR A 178 -12.08 -1.34 -4.11
C TYR A 178 -11.02 -2.41 -4.19
N ILE A 179 -11.16 -3.42 -3.32
CA ILE A 179 -10.13 -4.43 -3.03
C ILE A 179 -10.53 -5.73 -3.70
N TYR A 180 -9.73 -6.16 -4.67
CA TYR A 180 -9.82 -7.47 -5.28
C TYR A 180 -8.87 -8.42 -4.57
N HIS A 181 -9.39 -9.49 -4.00
CA HIS A 181 -8.60 -10.47 -3.23
C HIS A 181 -9.19 -11.87 -3.34
N ASP A 182 -8.40 -12.87 -3.00
CA ASP A 182 -8.81 -14.25 -2.89
C ASP A 182 -9.48 -14.50 -1.53
N TYR A 183 -10.47 -15.39 -1.51
CA TYR A 183 -11.14 -15.79 -0.29
C TYR A 183 -10.50 -17.06 0.31
#